data_c906dd6433b79bb4480e49f30802e44f
#
_entry.id   c906dd6433b79bb4480e49f30802e44f
#
_cell.length_a   1.000
_cell.length_b   1.000
_cell.length_c   1.000
_cell.angle_alpha   90.00
_cell.angle_beta   90.00
_cell.angle_gamma   90.00
#
_symmetry.space_group_name_H-M   'P 1'
#
loop_
_entity.id
_entity.type
_entity.pdbx_description
1 polymer ?
#
loop_
_entity_poly.entity_id
_entity_poly.type
_entity_poly.pdbx_seq_one_letter_code
_entity_poly.pdbx_strand_id
1 'polypeptide(L)'
;MSGNLALVPPPAPVTVSPLDTLQQMADTLDTLSRYAAEAAQTQTQAPRTPEPEPGPPARIEYVHGAEKIRYAIQEALGRARREILTAQPDGPRPDATLDEAYAAVRDHLSRGVAMRTLYQHSSRFHEATKRYVQTVQKHGAQVRTLPEFFDRLIVIDGEVSFIPADGDRTSAVVIRDRAVTGFLTDVFEKAWDRAEPFPFRPCRAADAASEVVPDMRLAIRKLLIEGCSDKAIARRLGVSLRSVQGHISCLRDQYGAQHRFQLGYLMGKGEDALPAID
;
A
#
# COMPACT_ATOMS: atom_id res chain seq x y z
N MET A 1 10.66 -66.26 -40.98
CA MET A 1 9.22 -66.00 -40.74
C MET A 1 9.04 -64.47 -40.60
N SER A 2 8.66 -63.82 -41.68
CA SER A 2 8.50 -62.39 -41.79
C SER A 2 7.05 -62.01 -41.49
N GLY A 3 6.81 -61.34 -40.40
CA GLY A 3 5.51 -60.81 -40.02
C GLY A 3 5.28 -59.42 -40.64
N ASN A 4 4.33 -59.34 -41.52
CA ASN A 4 3.91 -58.16 -42.25
C ASN A 4 2.99 -57.33 -41.35
N LEU A 5 3.46 -56.20 -40.82
CA LEU A 5 2.61 -55.21 -40.11
C LEU A 5 1.89 -54.35 -41.15
N ALA A 6 0.60 -54.59 -41.33
CA ALA A 6 -0.25 -53.74 -42.15
C ALA A 6 -0.48 -52.39 -41.43
N LEU A 7 -0.04 -51.30 -42.06
CA LEU A 7 -0.38 -49.96 -41.66
C LEU A 7 -1.87 -49.66 -41.84
N VAL A 8 -2.60 -49.39 -40.78
CA VAL A 8 -3.97 -48.88 -40.83
C VAL A 8 -3.92 -47.41 -41.27
N PRO A 9 -4.64 -46.99 -42.31
CA PRO A 9 -4.65 -45.60 -42.74
C PRO A 9 -5.33 -44.71 -41.69
N PRO A 10 -4.89 -43.44 -41.53
CA PRO A 10 -5.52 -42.52 -40.62
C PRO A 10 -6.96 -42.21 -41.04
N PRO A 11 -7.88 -41.95 -40.07
CA PRO A 11 -9.27 -41.63 -40.39
C PRO A 11 -9.32 -40.29 -41.16
N ALA A 12 -10.20 -40.23 -42.15
CA ALA A 12 -10.41 -39.04 -42.97
C ALA A 12 -10.87 -37.85 -42.12
N PRO A 13 -10.46 -36.60 -42.45
CA PRO A 13 -10.90 -35.44 -41.73
C PRO A 13 -12.42 -35.26 -41.86
N VAL A 14 -13.10 -35.18 -40.72
CA VAL A 14 -14.53 -34.88 -40.65
C VAL A 14 -14.72 -33.42 -41.03
N THR A 15 -15.12 -33.15 -42.26
CA THR A 15 -15.52 -31.82 -42.73
C THR A 15 -16.91 -31.52 -42.21
N VAL A 16 -16.98 -30.78 -41.09
CA VAL A 16 -18.26 -30.24 -40.58
C VAL A 16 -18.71 -29.14 -41.54
N SER A 17 -19.93 -29.25 -42.07
CA SER A 17 -20.49 -28.19 -42.91
C SER A 17 -20.66 -26.89 -42.13
N PRO A 18 -20.40 -25.70 -42.73
CA PRO A 18 -20.67 -24.44 -42.08
C PRO A 18 -22.12 -24.27 -41.60
N LEU A 19 -23.07 -24.87 -42.31
CA LEU A 19 -24.48 -24.92 -41.93
C LEU A 19 -24.71 -25.74 -40.66
N ASP A 20 -24.05 -26.88 -40.51
CA ASP A 20 -24.17 -27.72 -39.29
C ASP A 20 -23.56 -27.02 -38.09
N THR A 21 -22.48 -26.25 -38.29
CA THR A 21 -21.87 -25.43 -37.22
C THR A 21 -22.80 -24.33 -36.75
N LEU A 22 -23.48 -23.63 -37.68
CA LEU A 22 -24.45 -22.58 -37.33
C LEU A 22 -25.68 -23.15 -36.62
N GLN A 23 -26.17 -24.31 -37.06
CA GLN A 23 -27.27 -25.02 -36.41
C GLN A 23 -26.88 -25.40 -34.97
N GLN A 24 -25.71 -25.96 -34.78
CA GLN A 24 -25.19 -26.34 -33.46
C GLN A 24 -25.02 -25.13 -32.52
N MET A 25 -24.60 -23.97 -33.05
CA MET A 25 -24.55 -22.73 -32.30
C MET A 25 -25.96 -22.22 -31.91
N ALA A 26 -26.94 -22.31 -32.81
CA ALA A 26 -28.30 -21.90 -32.52
C ALA A 26 -28.92 -22.79 -31.41
N ASP A 27 -28.73 -24.10 -31.47
CA ASP A 27 -29.23 -25.05 -30.47
C ASP A 27 -28.55 -24.83 -29.09
N THR A 28 -27.29 -24.45 -29.09
CA THR A 28 -26.56 -24.10 -27.86
C THR A 28 -27.09 -22.81 -27.22
N LEU A 29 -27.35 -21.79 -28.05
CA LEU A 29 -27.94 -20.52 -27.57
C LEU A 29 -29.35 -20.73 -27.01
N ASP A 30 -30.16 -21.55 -27.66
CA ASP A 30 -31.51 -21.87 -27.18
C ASP A 30 -31.48 -22.64 -25.85
N THR A 31 -30.52 -23.53 -25.69
CA THR A 31 -30.30 -24.27 -24.44
C THR A 31 -29.85 -23.33 -23.31
N LEU A 32 -28.90 -22.44 -23.58
CA LEU A 32 -28.45 -21.42 -22.60
C LEU A 32 -29.56 -20.44 -22.22
N SER A 33 -30.42 -20.06 -23.18
CA SER A 33 -31.55 -19.20 -22.93
C SER A 33 -32.58 -19.85 -21.98
N ARG A 34 -32.84 -21.16 -22.17
CA ARG A 34 -33.71 -21.95 -21.26
C ARG A 34 -33.11 -22.04 -19.85
N TYR A 35 -31.83 -22.37 -19.74
CA TYR A 35 -31.16 -22.39 -18.43
C TYR A 35 -31.21 -21.05 -17.72
N ALA A 36 -31.01 -19.95 -18.45
CA ALA A 36 -31.12 -18.60 -17.88
C ALA A 36 -32.54 -18.28 -17.39
N ALA A 37 -33.57 -18.69 -18.16
CA ALA A 37 -34.98 -18.52 -17.78
C ALA A 37 -35.36 -19.36 -16.55
N GLU A 38 -34.90 -20.61 -16.46
CA GLU A 38 -35.09 -21.48 -15.31
C GLU A 38 -34.38 -20.96 -14.06
N ALA A 39 -33.13 -20.48 -14.21
CA ALA A 39 -32.38 -19.86 -13.13
C ALA A 39 -33.07 -18.60 -12.59
N ALA A 40 -33.63 -17.76 -13.47
CA ALA A 40 -34.38 -16.58 -13.09
C ALA A 40 -35.67 -16.94 -12.34
N GLN A 41 -36.37 -18.00 -12.74
CA GLN A 41 -37.58 -18.48 -12.03
C GLN A 41 -37.25 -19.08 -10.67
N THR A 42 -36.12 -19.79 -10.55
CA THR A 42 -35.68 -20.39 -9.29
C THR A 42 -35.25 -19.30 -8.28
N GLN A 43 -34.65 -18.19 -8.74
CA GLN A 43 -34.34 -17.04 -7.90
C GLN A 43 -35.58 -16.31 -7.37
N THR A 44 -36.69 -16.38 -8.10
CA THR A 44 -37.95 -15.75 -7.67
C THR A 44 -38.68 -16.54 -6.56
N GLN A 45 -38.35 -17.84 -6.39
CA GLN A 45 -38.97 -18.74 -5.39
C GLN A 45 -38.06 -19.03 -4.18
N ALA A 46 -36.80 -18.61 -4.17
CA ALA A 46 -35.98 -18.72 -2.95
C ALA A 46 -36.59 -17.81 -1.85
N PRO A 47 -36.73 -18.30 -0.59
CA PRO A 47 -37.15 -17.44 0.50
C PRO A 47 -36.16 -16.31 0.58
N ARG A 48 -36.58 -15.07 0.36
CA ARG A 48 -35.75 -13.90 0.53
C ARG A 48 -35.27 -13.91 1.98
N THR A 49 -34.00 -14.26 2.17
CA THR A 49 -33.29 -13.85 3.38
C THR A 49 -33.52 -12.35 3.47
N PRO A 50 -34.04 -11.80 4.60
CA PRO A 50 -34.21 -10.38 4.70
C PRO A 50 -32.89 -9.73 4.32
N GLU A 51 -32.89 -8.93 3.24
CA GLU A 51 -31.74 -8.11 2.89
C GLU A 51 -31.38 -7.35 4.17
N PRO A 52 -30.12 -7.37 4.61
CA PRO A 52 -29.73 -6.55 5.72
C PRO A 52 -30.17 -5.13 5.38
N GLU A 53 -30.99 -4.54 6.26
CA GLU A 53 -31.46 -3.18 6.08
C GLU A 53 -30.31 -2.33 5.57
N PRO A 54 -30.47 -1.53 4.49
CA PRO A 54 -29.41 -0.70 3.98
C PRO A 54 -28.91 0.14 5.14
N GLY A 55 -27.69 -0.18 5.62
CA GLY A 55 -27.03 0.63 6.63
C GLY A 55 -27.00 2.08 6.15
N PRO A 56 -26.84 3.05 7.05
CA PRO A 56 -26.83 4.45 6.68
C PRO A 56 -25.94 4.64 5.45
N PRO A 57 -26.39 5.40 4.43
CA PRO A 57 -25.72 5.46 3.13
C PRO A 57 -24.23 5.72 3.31
N ALA A 58 -23.42 4.89 2.64
CA ALA A 58 -21.97 4.99 2.68
C ALA A 58 -21.57 6.45 2.43
N ARG A 59 -21.07 7.12 3.46
CA ARG A 59 -20.66 8.51 3.35
C ARG A 59 -19.20 8.55 2.94
N ILE A 60 -18.97 8.90 1.70
CA ILE A 60 -17.65 9.34 1.21
C ILE A 60 -17.76 10.85 1.03
N GLU A 61 -16.94 11.60 1.75
CA GLU A 61 -16.98 13.06 1.79
C GLU A 61 -15.60 13.61 1.42
N TYR A 62 -15.57 14.59 0.51
CA TYR A 62 -14.35 15.32 0.16
C TYR A 62 -14.23 16.58 1.00
N VAL A 63 -13.11 16.73 1.68
CA VAL A 63 -12.81 17.90 2.51
C VAL A 63 -11.63 18.64 1.90
N HIS A 64 -11.83 19.92 1.57
CA HIS A 64 -10.83 20.76 0.93
C HIS A 64 -10.26 21.79 1.89
N GLY A 65 -8.93 21.96 1.88
CA GLY A 65 -8.19 22.90 2.69
C GLY A 65 -7.69 22.34 4.02
N ALA A 66 -6.44 22.67 4.37
CA ALA A 66 -5.72 22.09 5.50
C ALA A 66 -6.44 22.28 6.86
N GLU A 67 -7.08 23.44 7.08
CA GLU A 67 -7.80 23.70 8.32
C GLU A 67 -9.05 22.85 8.48
N LYS A 68 -9.84 22.69 7.41
CA LYS A 68 -11.03 21.85 7.43
C LYS A 68 -10.68 20.38 7.59
N ILE A 69 -9.60 19.91 6.93
CA ILE A 69 -9.08 18.56 7.11
C ILE A 69 -8.65 18.33 8.56
N ARG A 70 -7.91 19.27 9.14
CA ARG A 70 -7.49 19.20 10.54
C ARG A 70 -8.69 19.13 11.47
N TYR A 71 -9.68 19.99 11.26
CA TYR A 71 -10.92 20.00 12.03
C TYR A 71 -11.67 18.66 11.96
N ALA A 72 -11.85 18.13 10.76
CA ALA A 72 -12.52 16.84 10.56
C ALA A 72 -11.78 15.67 11.26
N ILE A 73 -10.44 15.66 11.21
CA ILE A 73 -9.62 14.69 11.94
C ILE A 73 -9.77 14.86 13.45
N GLN A 74 -9.70 16.08 13.97
CA GLN A 74 -9.87 16.35 15.40
C GLN A 74 -11.25 15.96 15.92
N GLU A 75 -12.30 16.24 15.15
CA GLU A 75 -13.66 15.82 15.46
C GLU A 75 -13.77 14.28 15.54
N ALA A 76 -13.20 13.57 14.57
CA ALA A 76 -13.19 12.11 14.58
C ALA A 76 -12.35 11.55 15.73
N LEU A 77 -11.18 12.10 15.99
CA LEU A 77 -10.34 11.74 17.15
C LEU A 77 -11.10 11.97 18.47
N GLY A 78 -11.85 13.05 18.60
CA GLY A 78 -12.65 13.32 19.81
C GLY A 78 -13.64 12.19 20.16
N ARG A 79 -14.04 11.40 19.17
CA ARG A 79 -14.94 10.25 19.33
C ARG A 79 -14.23 8.91 19.49
N ALA A 80 -12.90 8.86 19.31
CA ALA A 80 -12.11 7.62 19.40
C ALA A 80 -12.26 6.94 20.77
N ARG A 81 -12.53 5.64 20.76
CA ARG A 81 -12.75 4.83 21.97
C ARG A 81 -11.92 3.56 22.03
N ARG A 82 -11.50 3.01 20.90
CA ARG A 82 -10.81 1.72 20.81
C ARG A 82 -9.40 1.87 20.30
N GLU A 83 -9.26 2.38 19.07
CA GLU A 83 -7.94 2.44 18.43
C GLU A 83 -7.82 3.59 17.41
N ILE A 84 -6.58 4.03 17.26
CA ILE A 84 -6.18 5.01 16.25
C ILE A 84 -5.00 4.41 15.48
N LEU A 85 -5.19 4.19 14.17
CA LEU A 85 -4.17 3.70 13.25
C LEU A 85 -3.73 4.84 12.35
N THR A 86 -2.42 5.10 12.28
CA THR A 86 -1.91 6.17 11.43
C THR A 86 -0.73 5.72 10.58
N ALA A 87 -0.76 6.01 9.30
CA ALA A 87 0.34 5.83 8.39
C ALA A 87 0.84 7.20 7.90
N GLN A 88 2.10 7.49 8.15
CA GLN A 88 2.72 8.81 7.97
C GLN A 88 3.90 8.72 6.98
N PRO A 89 3.63 8.84 5.66
CA PRO A 89 4.67 8.97 4.64
C PRO A 89 5.40 10.32 4.75
N ASP A 90 6.34 10.56 3.84
CA ASP A 90 7.06 11.83 3.63
C ASP A 90 8.14 12.17 4.67
N GLY A 91 8.58 11.19 5.44
CA GLY A 91 9.71 11.41 6.36
C GLY A 91 9.38 12.29 7.57
N PRO A 92 10.37 13.06 8.04
CA PRO A 92 10.23 13.82 9.28
C PRO A 92 9.22 14.95 9.18
N ARG A 93 8.50 15.19 10.27
CA ARG A 93 7.53 16.30 10.41
C ARG A 93 8.14 17.48 11.16
N PRO A 94 7.70 18.72 10.89
CA PRO A 94 8.07 19.89 11.70
C PRO A 94 7.69 19.69 13.17
N ASP A 95 8.49 20.27 14.09
CA ASP A 95 8.30 20.18 15.54
C ASP A 95 6.89 20.63 15.96
N ALA A 96 6.43 21.78 15.47
CA ALA A 96 5.08 22.29 15.77
C ALA A 96 3.96 21.29 15.41
N THR A 97 4.11 20.57 14.28
CA THR A 97 3.15 19.54 13.88
C THR A 97 3.17 18.33 14.81
N LEU A 98 4.33 17.98 15.36
CA LEU A 98 4.47 16.87 16.32
C LEU A 98 3.88 17.23 17.68
N ASP A 99 4.04 18.48 18.14
CA ASP A 99 3.45 18.98 19.38
C ASP A 99 1.91 19.03 19.29
N GLU A 100 1.38 19.51 18.16
CA GLU A 100 -0.07 19.48 17.89
C GLU A 100 -0.60 18.02 17.87
N ALA A 101 0.13 17.11 17.22
CA ALA A 101 -0.25 15.69 17.16
C ALA A 101 -0.26 15.06 18.55
N TYR A 102 0.73 15.37 19.39
CA TYR A 102 0.76 14.87 20.76
C TYR A 102 -0.40 15.41 21.59
N ALA A 103 -0.67 16.71 21.54
CA ALA A 103 -1.80 17.32 22.22
C ALA A 103 -3.14 16.66 21.82
N ALA A 104 -3.29 16.33 20.53
CA ALA A 104 -4.51 15.71 20.02
C ALA A 104 -4.73 14.26 20.52
N VAL A 105 -3.68 13.51 20.84
CA VAL A 105 -3.80 12.08 21.19
C VAL A 105 -3.51 11.78 22.66
N ARG A 106 -2.90 12.69 23.39
CA ARG A 106 -2.51 12.50 24.80
C ARG A 106 -3.64 11.99 25.68
N ASP A 107 -4.79 12.63 25.59
CA ASP A 107 -5.95 12.31 26.43
C ASP A 107 -6.58 10.97 26.02
N HIS A 108 -6.45 10.57 24.74
CA HIS A 108 -6.89 9.26 24.26
C HIS A 108 -5.99 8.15 24.79
N LEU A 109 -4.69 8.34 24.71
CA LEU A 109 -3.70 7.40 25.26
C LEU A 109 -3.89 7.20 26.77
N SER A 110 -4.15 8.29 27.52
CA SER A 110 -4.39 8.22 28.96
C SER A 110 -5.67 7.47 29.32
N ARG A 111 -6.65 7.40 28.42
CA ARG A 111 -7.89 6.61 28.56
C ARG A 111 -7.75 5.18 28.06
N GLY A 112 -6.56 4.77 27.62
CA GLY A 112 -6.31 3.41 27.13
C GLY A 112 -6.72 3.16 25.68
N VAL A 113 -6.97 4.19 24.88
CA VAL A 113 -7.18 4.04 23.43
C VAL A 113 -5.88 3.55 22.80
N ALA A 114 -5.92 2.41 22.10
CA ALA A 114 -4.75 1.88 21.43
C ALA A 114 -4.32 2.80 20.28
N MET A 115 -3.03 3.08 20.17
CA MET A 115 -2.49 3.87 19.07
C MET A 115 -1.34 3.14 18.40
N ARG A 116 -1.43 2.96 17.09
CA ARG A 116 -0.39 2.37 16.27
C ARG A 116 -0.02 3.31 15.12
N THR A 117 1.25 3.63 15.00
CA THR A 117 1.75 4.56 13.98
C THR A 117 2.85 3.92 13.14
N LEU A 118 2.71 4.02 11.83
CA LEU A 118 3.73 3.69 10.85
C LEU A 118 4.41 4.97 10.36
N TYR A 119 5.74 5.02 10.43
CA TYR A 119 6.57 6.07 9.83
C TYR A 119 7.46 5.50 8.74
N GLN A 120 7.90 6.36 7.82
CA GLN A 120 9.01 6.01 6.94
C GLN A 120 10.31 5.89 7.70
N HIS A 121 11.23 5.01 7.24
CA HIS A 121 12.53 4.80 7.85
C HIS A 121 13.34 6.10 8.00
N SER A 122 13.20 7.04 7.07
CA SER A 122 13.86 8.36 7.15
C SER A 122 13.51 9.13 8.42
N SER A 123 12.36 8.89 9.05
CA SER A 123 11.96 9.51 10.30
C SER A 123 12.79 9.09 11.51
N ARG A 124 13.51 7.95 11.42
CA ARG A 124 14.41 7.44 12.47
C ARG A 124 15.59 8.39 12.78
N PHE A 125 15.90 9.32 11.87
CA PHE A 125 17.06 10.22 11.95
C PHE A 125 16.69 11.63 12.37
N HIS A 126 15.39 11.91 12.55
CA HIS A 126 14.94 13.24 12.94
C HIS A 126 14.71 13.32 14.45
N GLU A 127 15.47 14.19 15.14
CA GLU A 127 15.47 14.26 16.59
C GLU A 127 14.12 14.65 17.19
N ALA A 128 13.37 15.54 16.55
CA ALA A 128 12.04 15.89 17.01
C ALA A 128 11.07 14.69 16.91
N THR A 129 11.14 13.93 15.82
CA THR A 129 10.33 12.71 15.66
C THR A 129 10.72 11.67 16.73
N LYS A 130 12.00 11.48 17.02
CA LYS A 130 12.44 10.59 18.10
C LYS A 130 11.86 10.99 19.46
N ARG A 131 11.97 12.28 19.81
CA ARG A 131 11.38 12.80 21.06
C ARG A 131 9.88 12.56 21.13
N TYR A 132 9.16 12.87 20.06
CA TYR A 132 7.73 12.60 19.95
C TYR A 132 7.42 11.12 20.16
N VAL A 133 8.09 10.23 19.41
CA VAL A 133 7.88 8.79 19.50
C VAL A 133 8.15 8.27 20.91
N GLN A 134 9.25 8.71 21.54
CA GLN A 134 9.55 8.36 22.94
C GLN A 134 8.43 8.81 23.89
N THR A 135 7.86 9.96 23.65
CA THR A 135 6.77 10.50 24.49
C THR A 135 5.50 9.68 24.34
N VAL A 136 5.04 9.42 23.11
CA VAL A 136 3.79 8.67 22.89
C VAL A 136 3.92 7.21 23.33
N GLN A 137 5.10 6.60 23.18
CA GLN A 137 5.34 5.22 23.62
C GLN A 137 5.33 5.07 25.16
N LYS A 138 5.79 6.08 25.90
CA LYS A 138 5.63 6.10 27.38
C LYS A 138 4.17 6.06 27.81
N HIS A 139 3.25 6.48 26.93
CA HIS A 139 1.81 6.44 27.15
C HIS A 139 1.13 5.24 26.47
N GLY A 140 1.91 4.24 26.03
CA GLY A 140 1.37 2.98 25.49
C GLY A 140 1.17 2.95 23.97
N ALA A 141 1.48 4.02 23.24
CA ALA A 141 1.43 3.97 21.77
C ALA A 141 2.51 3.05 21.21
N GLN A 142 2.21 2.39 20.10
CA GLN A 142 3.17 1.57 19.37
C GLN A 142 3.57 2.28 18.08
N VAL A 143 4.88 2.31 17.80
CA VAL A 143 5.42 2.98 16.61
C VAL A 143 6.38 2.04 15.90
N ARG A 144 6.16 1.86 14.60
CA ARG A 144 7.01 1.07 13.72
C ARG A 144 7.39 1.87 12.48
N THR A 145 8.34 1.38 11.71
CA THR A 145 8.81 2.04 10.49
C THR A 145 8.92 1.09 9.32
N LEU A 146 8.74 1.62 8.11
CA LEU A 146 8.86 0.91 6.84
C LEU A 146 9.79 1.65 5.88
N PRO A 147 10.57 0.92 5.04
CA PRO A 147 11.40 1.53 4.01
C PRO A 147 10.57 2.13 2.87
N GLU A 148 9.54 1.41 2.44
CA GLU A 148 8.58 1.83 1.41
C GLU A 148 7.21 2.08 2.03
N PHE A 149 6.48 3.04 1.45
CA PHE A 149 5.21 3.46 2.01
C PHE A 149 4.12 3.55 0.93
N PHE A 150 2.89 3.19 1.31
CA PHE A 150 1.70 3.64 0.60
C PHE A 150 1.41 5.11 0.93
N ASP A 151 0.25 5.65 0.69
CA ASP A 151 -0.04 7.04 1.03
C ASP A 151 -0.46 7.21 2.50
N ARG A 152 -0.71 8.45 2.91
CA ARG A 152 -1.19 8.78 4.26
C ARG A 152 -2.53 8.09 4.52
N LEU A 153 -2.65 7.52 5.70
CA LEU A 153 -3.88 6.88 6.16
C LEU A 153 -4.08 7.19 7.64
N ILE A 154 -5.30 7.52 8.02
CA ILE A 154 -5.75 7.52 9.40
C ILE A 154 -7.01 6.67 9.47
N VAL A 155 -7.06 5.71 10.39
CA VAL A 155 -8.26 4.93 10.69
C VAL A 155 -8.57 5.09 12.17
N ILE A 156 -9.81 5.37 12.51
CA ILE A 156 -10.27 5.54 13.88
C ILE A 156 -11.39 4.56 14.15
N ASP A 157 -11.20 3.70 15.14
CA ASP A 157 -12.12 2.66 15.62
C ASP A 157 -12.60 1.66 14.54
N GLY A 158 -11.98 1.64 13.34
CA GLY A 158 -12.48 0.90 12.19
C GLY A 158 -13.80 1.44 11.64
N GLU A 159 -14.19 2.66 12.00
CA GLU A 159 -15.46 3.29 11.63
C GLU A 159 -15.27 4.47 10.67
N VAL A 160 -14.18 5.19 10.77
CA VAL A 160 -13.87 6.31 9.89
C VAL A 160 -12.42 6.26 9.44
N SER A 161 -12.20 6.53 8.15
CA SER A 161 -10.87 6.61 7.56
C SER A 161 -10.68 7.93 6.83
N PHE A 162 -9.43 8.39 6.81
CA PHE A 162 -8.99 9.56 6.07
C PHE A 162 -7.84 9.18 5.15
N ILE A 163 -7.97 9.51 3.87
CA ILE A 163 -6.93 9.38 2.86
C ILE A 163 -6.79 10.68 2.08
N PRO A 164 -5.63 11.00 1.48
CA PRO A 164 -5.50 12.12 0.57
C PRO A 164 -6.39 11.92 -0.67
N ALA A 165 -7.01 13.00 -1.14
CA ALA A 165 -7.78 13.01 -2.38
C ALA A 165 -6.91 13.34 -3.60
N ASP A 166 -5.78 13.99 -3.37
CA ASP A 166 -4.86 14.48 -4.40
C ASP A 166 -3.38 14.33 -3.98
N GLY A 167 -2.49 14.48 -4.94
CA GLY A 167 -1.06 14.29 -4.73
C GLY A 167 -0.38 15.40 -3.93
N ASP A 168 -0.96 16.59 -3.84
CA ASP A 168 -0.47 17.73 -3.06
C ASP A 168 -1.06 17.78 -1.64
N ARG A 169 -2.06 16.91 -1.38
CA ARG A 169 -2.73 16.75 -0.08
C ARG A 169 -3.43 18.00 0.43
N THR A 170 -3.91 18.81 -0.49
CA THR A 170 -4.76 19.95 -0.18
C THR A 170 -6.21 19.55 0.08
N SER A 171 -6.55 18.31 -0.32
CA SER A 171 -7.85 17.69 -0.14
C SER A 171 -7.73 16.29 0.50
N ALA A 172 -8.73 15.91 1.26
CA ALA A 172 -8.84 14.57 1.87
C ALA A 172 -10.21 13.97 1.61
N VAL A 173 -10.25 12.64 1.58
CA VAL A 173 -11.49 11.87 1.57
C VAL A 173 -11.73 11.33 2.97
N VAL A 174 -12.91 11.63 3.52
CA VAL A 174 -13.43 11.05 4.76
C VAL A 174 -14.35 9.90 4.38
N ILE A 175 -14.06 8.72 4.87
CA ILE A 175 -14.75 7.48 4.51
C ILE A 175 -15.38 6.89 5.76
N ARG A 176 -16.70 6.71 5.76
CA ARG A 176 -17.49 6.09 6.84
C ARG A 176 -18.15 4.78 6.37
N ASP A 177 -17.74 4.27 5.23
CA ASP A 177 -18.16 2.98 4.72
C ASP A 177 -17.37 1.85 5.38
N ARG A 178 -18.07 0.88 5.96
CA ARG A 178 -17.43 -0.22 6.72
C ARG A 178 -16.56 -1.13 5.84
N ALA A 179 -17.00 -1.40 4.60
CA ALA A 179 -16.24 -2.28 3.72
C ALA A 179 -14.93 -1.61 3.28
N VAL A 180 -15.00 -0.34 2.89
CA VAL A 180 -13.82 0.44 2.49
C VAL A 180 -12.89 0.68 3.68
N THR A 181 -13.42 1.06 4.85
CA THR A 181 -12.62 1.25 6.07
C THR A 181 -11.97 -0.06 6.51
N GLY A 182 -12.70 -1.19 6.42
CA GLY A 182 -12.16 -2.53 6.69
C GLY A 182 -11.00 -2.87 5.76
N PHE A 183 -11.14 -2.64 4.46
CA PHE A 183 -10.06 -2.85 3.49
C PHE A 183 -8.83 -1.98 3.78
N LEU A 184 -9.03 -0.70 4.13
CA LEU A 184 -7.93 0.20 4.51
C LEU A 184 -7.24 -0.24 5.82
N THR A 185 -8.00 -0.79 6.77
CA THR A 185 -7.45 -1.40 7.98
C THR A 185 -6.59 -2.61 7.62
N ASP A 186 -7.04 -3.50 6.75
CA ASP A 186 -6.26 -4.67 6.29
C ASP A 186 -4.96 -4.25 5.58
N VAL A 187 -5.00 -3.17 4.79
CA VAL A 187 -3.79 -2.58 4.17
C VAL A 187 -2.80 -2.13 5.24
N PHE A 188 -3.30 -1.45 6.28
CA PHE A 188 -2.47 -1.03 7.41
C PHE A 188 -1.87 -2.23 8.15
N GLU A 189 -2.67 -3.26 8.49
CA GLU A 189 -2.21 -4.44 9.21
C GLU A 189 -1.11 -5.20 8.45
N LYS A 190 -1.28 -5.42 7.15
CA LYS A 190 -0.24 -6.04 6.31
C LYS A 190 1.06 -5.23 6.27
N ALA A 191 0.96 -3.92 6.33
CA ALA A 191 2.11 -3.04 6.43
C ALA A 191 2.73 -3.10 7.84
N TRP A 192 1.90 -3.14 8.87
CA TRP A 192 2.30 -3.25 10.27
C TRP A 192 3.11 -4.52 10.56
N ASP A 193 2.68 -5.65 10.02
CA ASP A 193 3.35 -6.94 10.21
C ASP A 193 4.77 -6.96 9.63
N ARG A 194 5.01 -6.20 8.56
CA ARG A 194 6.32 -6.07 7.91
C ARG A 194 7.19 -4.96 8.49
N ALA A 195 6.59 -4.11 9.33
CA ALA A 195 7.25 -2.93 9.84
C ALA A 195 8.14 -3.26 11.04
N GLU A 196 9.31 -2.60 11.10
CA GLU A 196 10.25 -2.74 12.19
C GLU A 196 9.95 -1.78 13.35
N PRO A 197 10.19 -2.16 14.60
CA PRO A 197 10.07 -1.25 15.74
C PRO A 197 10.91 0.03 15.51
N PHE A 198 10.39 1.16 16.00
CA PHE A 198 11.15 2.42 15.92
C PHE A 198 12.38 2.32 16.85
N PRO A 199 13.62 2.47 16.34
CA PRO A 199 14.82 2.31 17.14
C PRO A 199 15.06 3.54 18.04
N PHE A 200 15.42 3.30 19.31
CA PHE A 200 15.77 4.35 20.28
C PHE A 200 17.26 4.44 20.59
N ARG A 201 18.09 3.70 19.89
CA ARG A 201 19.54 3.83 20.10
C ARG A 201 19.96 5.24 19.70
N PRO A 202 20.77 5.94 20.52
CA PRO A 202 21.39 7.18 20.11
C PRO A 202 22.36 6.85 18.96
N CYS A 203 21.88 6.95 17.72
CA CYS A 203 22.73 6.86 16.55
C CYS A 203 23.46 8.18 16.42
N ARG A 204 24.80 8.19 16.55
CA ARG A 204 25.60 9.29 16.02
C ARG A 204 25.33 9.41 14.53
N ALA A 205 25.38 10.63 13.99
CA ALA A 205 25.10 10.85 12.56
C ALA A 205 25.96 9.93 11.62
N ALA A 206 27.15 9.55 12.07
CA ALA A 206 28.03 8.61 11.37
C ALA A 206 27.51 7.15 11.44
N ASP A 207 26.98 6.71 12.58
CA ASP A 207 26.44 5.35 12.74
C ASP A 207 25.10 5.23 12.01
N ALA A 208 24.28 6.30 12.01
CA ALA A 208 23.07 6.41 11.22
C ALA A 208 23.37 6.27 9.72
N ALA A 209 24.45 6.84 9.23
CA ALA A 209 24.86 6.70 7.84
C ALA A 209 25.22 5.25 7.47
N SER A 210 25.82 4.48 8.38
CA SER A 210 26.24 3.10 8.12
C SER A 210 25.08 2.10 8.11
N GLU A 211 24.03 2.30 8.92
CA GLU A 211 22.86 1.41 8.97
C GLU A 211 21.80 1.76 7.90
N VAL A 212 21.69 3.03 7.51
CA VAL A 212 20.59 3.53 6.64
C VAL A 212 20.97 3.58 5.18
N VAL A 213 22.23 3.87 4.91
CA VAL A 213 22.70 3.98 3.52
C VAL A 213 22.52 2.67 2.76
N PRO A 214 22.78 1.47 3.31
CA PRO A 214 22.50 0.22 2.63
C PRO A 214 21.02 0.00 2.34
N ASP A 215 20.14 0.17 3.34
CA ASP A 215 18.71 -0.04 3.18
C ASP A 215 18.07 0.98 2.24
N MET A 216 18.48 2.24 2.35
CA MET A 216 18.02 3.29 1.46
C MET A 216 18.50 3.04 0.01
N ARG A 217 19.74 2.60 -0.18
CA ARG A 217 20.25 2.26 -1.51
C ARG A 217 19.55 1.06 -2.11
N LEU A 218 19.25 0.04 -1.29
CA LEU A 218 18.50 -1.13 -1.72
C LEU A 218 17.07 -0.74 -2.15
N ALA A 219 16.39 0.11 -1.37
CA ALA A 219 15.06 0.61 -1.71
C ALA A 219 15.10 1.46 -3.00
N ILE A 220 16.09 2.36 -3.14
CA ILE A 220 16.25 3.16 -4.36
C ILE A 220 16.54 2.25 -5.56
N ARG A 221 17.42 1.24 -5.41
CA ARG A 221 17.73 0.27 -6.46
C ARG A 221 16.44 -0.44 -6.95
N LYS A 222 15.64 -0.95 -6.04
CA LYS A 222 14.37 -1.63 -6.36
C LYS A 222 13.44 -0.70 -7.15
N LEU A 223 13.22 0.53 -6.67
CA LEU A 223 12.37 1.50 -7.33
C LEU A 223 12.90 1.97 -8.70
N LEU A 224 14.23 1.98 -8.88
CA LEU A 224 14.87 2.24 -10.19
C LEU A 224 14.59 1.11 -11.18
N ILE A 225 14.70 -0.14 -10.73
CA ILE A 225 14.39 -1.33 -11.54
C ILE A 225 12.90 -1.33 -11.93
N GLU A 226 12.01 -0.93 -11.04
CA GLU A 226 10.57 -0.74 -11.29
C GLU A 226 10.27 0.43 -12.27
N GLY A 227 11.28 1.17 -12.70
CA GLY A 227 11.13 2.30 -13.64
C GLY A 227 10.62 3.59 -13.01
N CYS A 228 10.64 3.71 -11.69
CA CYS A 228 10.20 4.92 -11.00
C CYS A 228 11.08 6.14 -11.33
N SER A 229 10.46 7.30 -11.51
CA SER A 229 11.19 8.57 -11.64
C SER A 229 11.79 9.01 -10.31
N ASP A 230 12.86 9.85 -10.33
CA ASP A 230 13.50 10.37 -9.12
C ASP A 230 12.51 11.08 -8.18
N LYS A 231 11.54 11.81 -8.75
CA LYS A 231 10.47 12.44 -7.98
C LYS A 231 9.56 11.42 -7.30
N ALA A 232 9.21 10.34 -8.01
CA ALA A 232 8.39 9.27 -7.44
C ALA A 232 9.16 8.53 -6.34
N ILE A 233 10.46 8.27 -6.54
CA ILE A 233 11.35 7.67 -5.53
C ILE A 233 11.45 8.56 -4.30
N ALA A 234 11.72 9.87 -4.50
CA ALA A 234 11.80 10.84 -3.41
C ALA A 234 10.52 10.84 -2.56
N ARG A 235 9.36 10.87 -3.20
CA ARG A 235 8.05 10.81 -2.52
C ARG A 235 7.84 9.49 -1.78
N ARG A 236 8.12 8.34 -2.44
CA ARG A 236 7.93 7.02 -1.83
C ARG A 236 8.83 6.78 -0.62
N LEU A 237 10.06 7.29 -0.66
CA LEU A 237 11.05 7.10 0.41
C LEU A 237 11.05 8.24 1.44
N GLY A 238 10.27 9.32 1.23
CA GLY A 238 10.21 10.47 2.13
C GLY A 238 11.53 11.20 2.28
N VAL A 239 12.28 11.30 1.20
CA VAL A 239 13.57 12.01 1.15
C VAL A 239 13.55 13.11 0.08
N SER A 240 14.48 14.05 0.16
CA SER A 240 14.57 15.09 -0.85
C SER A 240 15.00 14.53 -2.21
N LEU A 241 14.58 15.18 -3.30
CA LEU A 241 15.03 14.85 -4.65
C LEU A 241 16.56 14.87 -4.75
N ARG A 242 17.22 15.83 -4.09
CA ARG A 242 18.66 15.96 -4.02
C ARG A 242 19.30 14.72 -3.35
N SER A 243 18.71 14.21 -2.28
CA SER A 243 19.16 13.00 -1.61
C SER A 243 19.09 11.79 -2.53
N VAL A 244 17.95 11.60 -3.23
CA VAL A 244 17.80 10.51 -4.23
C VAL A 244 18.86 10.60 -5.32
N GLN A 245 19.08 11.78 -5.88
CA GLN A 245 20.10 12.01 -6.90
C GLN A 245 21.50 11.72 -6.39
N GLY A 246 21.82 12.08 -5.14
CA GLY A 246 23.08 11.74 -4.49
C GLY A 246 23.27 10.21 -4.35
N HIS A 247 22.24 9.48 -3.93
CA HIS A 247 22.30 8.02 -3.85
C HIS A 247 22.42 7.37 -5.23
N ILE A 248 21.72 7.88 -6.25
CA ILE A 248 21.84 7.39 -7.64
C ILE A 248 23.25 7.65 -8.18
N SER A 249 23.85 8.80 -7.88
CA SER A 249 25.25 9.07 -8.26
C SER A 249 26.18 8.04 -7.63
N CYS A 250 26.04 7.79 -6.34
CA CYS A 250 26.84 6.80 -5.63
C CYS A 250 26.65 5.37 -6.20
N LEU A 251 25.42 4.99 -6.55
CA LEU A 251 25.16 3.71 -7.23
C LEU A 251 25.84 3.67 -8.61
N ARG A 252 25.81 4.76 -9.39
CA ARG A 252 26.50 4.83 -10.66
C ARG A 252 28.02 4.60 -10.50
N ASP A 253 28.62 5.24 -9.51
CA ASP A 253 30.05 5.09 -9.21
C ASP A 253 30.34 3.64 -8.81
N GLN A 254 29.55 3.01 -7.96
CA GLN A 254 29.69 1.61 -7.55
C GLN A 254 29.60 0.60 -8.70
N TYR A 255 28.68 0.85 -9.66
CA TYR A 255 28.50 -0.02 -10.82
C TYR A 255 29.37 0.39 -12.03
N GLY A 256 30.21 1.43 -11.92
CA GLY A 256 30.97 1.97 -13.03
C GLY A 256 30.12 2.51 -14.18
N ALA A 257 28.88 2.94 -13.88
CA ALA A 257 27.92 3.39 -14.88
C ALA A 257 28.05 4.89 -15.11
N GLN A 258 28.15 5.31 -16.38
CA GLN A 258 28.23 6.72 -16.75
C GLN A 258 26.83 7.38 -16.82
N HIS A 259 25.79 6.60 -17.20
CA HIS A 259 24.44 7.09 -17.40
C HIS A 259 23.41 6.20 -16.69
N ARG A 260 22.23 6.77 -16.38
CA ARG A 260 21.12 6.07 -15.73
C ARG A 260 20.71 4.78 -16.45
N PHE A 261 20.68 4.81 -17.79
CA PHE A 261 20.34 3.64 -18.59
C PHE A 261 21.37 2.51 -18.41
N GLN A 262 22.67 2.86 -18.42
CA GLN A 262 23.75 1.90 -18.17
C GLN A 262 23.69 1.34 -16.75
N LEU A 263 23.37 2.18 -15.75
CA LEU A 263 23.13 1.74 -14.37
C LEU A 263 22.02 0.69 -14.32
N GLY A 264 20.86 0.97 -14.94
CA GLY A 264 19.74 0.02 -14.98
C GLY A 264 20.10 -1.30 -15.65
N TYR A 265 20.85 -1.25 -16.76
CA TYR A 265 21.35 -2.44 -17.45
C TYR A 265 22.30 -3.27 -16.59
N LEU A 266 23.27 -2.61 -15.93
CA LEU A 266 24.24 -3.30 -15.07
C LEU A 266 23.59 -3.88 -13.81
N MET A 267 22.62 -3.18 -13.24
CA MET A 267 21.83 -3.68 -12.10
C MET A 267 21.00 -4.91 -12.48
N GLY A 268 20.37 -4.91 -13.66
CA GLY A 268 19.60 -6.05 -14.17
C GLY A 268 20.47 -7.26 -14.53
N LYS A 269 21.73 -7.04 -14.90
CA LYS A 269 22.69 -8.11 -15.22
C LYS A 269 23.30 -8.75 -13.98
N GLY A 270 23.30 -8.04 -12.84
CA GLY A 270 23.94 -8.44 -11.59
C GLY A 270 22.95 -8.75 -10.48
N GLU A 271 21.82 -9.41 -10.78
CA GLU A 271 20.81 -9.73 -9.79
C GLU A 271 21.33 -10.55 -8.59
N ASP A 272 22.51 -11.18 -8.69
CA ASP A 272 23.08 -12.05 -7.66
C ASP A 272 24.39 -11.55 -7.01
N ALA A 273 24.93 -10.41 -7.40
CA ALA A 273 26.18 -9.91 -6.84
C ALA A 273 26.04 -8.48 -6.30
N LEU A 274 25.71 -8.35 -5.01
CA LEU A 274 26.07 -7.15 -4.25
C LEU A 274 27.61 -7.17 -4.12
N PRO A 275 28.34 -6.16 -4.64
CA PRO A 275 29.74 -6.01 -4.27
C PRO A 275 29.80 -5.84 -2.76
N ALA A 276 30.64 -6.63 -2.09
CA ALA A 276 30.90 -6.51 -0.67
C ALA A 276 31.28 -5.05 -0.37
N ILE A 277 30.64 -4.49 0.63
CA ILE A 277 30.94 -3.14 1.13
C ILE A 277 32.11 -3.33 2.08
N ASP A 278 33.31 -2.89 1.65
CA ASP A 278 34.46 -2.65 2.55
C ASP A 278 34.22 -1.40 3.40
#